data_b8a8d8eca9c2060ca80a29b90f32041b
#
_entry.id   b8a8d8eca9c2060ca80a29b90f32041b
#
_cell.length_a   1.000
_cell.length_b   1.000
_cell.length_c   1.000
_cell.angle_alpha   90.00
_cell.angle_beta   90.00
_cell.angle_gamma   90.00
#
_symmetry.space_group_name_H-M   'P 1'
#
loop_
_entity.id
_entity.type
_entity.pdbx_description
1 polymer ?
#
loop_
_entity_poly.entity_id
_entity_poly.type
_entity_poly.pdbx_seq_one_letter_code
_entity_poly.pdbx_strand_id
1 'polypeptide(L)'
;VLSNMTTFYDESVEGYSQDIEKAKQLAAETGIEGSTMTLYFNSERAYMKESAQVIQQQLKNVGINLEVIPLESTGFFEKVFGTDGDYEFYLNGYAAVGDPDTVVAGMYDGTWGVNLAVSDELLGLWQEARSVFTEDERAAIYKEIQEKTKEEMSCYPIAYPNYVFVTTGNVKGTDTIKRTPIFEDYTKLTIE
;
A
#
# COMPACT_ATOMS: atom_id res chain seq x y z
N VAL A 1 0.06 -4.74 4.35
CA VAL A 1 -0.79 -3.62 3.90
C VAL A 1 -1.28 -2.76 5.04
N LEU A 2 -1.44 -3.31 6.24
CA LEU A 2 -1.73 -2.52 7.44
C LEU A 2 -0.44 -1.90 7.98
N SER A 3 -0.51 -0.67 8.47
CA SER A 3 0.58 0.00 9.18
C SER A 3 0.40 -0.18 10.68
N ASN A 4 1.48 0.02 11.45
CA ASN A 4 1.42 0.02 12.91
C ASN A 4 0.52 1.11 13.53
N MET A 5 -0.03 2.00 12.71
CA MET A 5 -1.02 3.03 13.09
C MET A 5 -2.46 2.61 12.74
N THR A 6 -2.64 1.47 12.07
CA THR A 6 -3.95 0.94 11.67
C THR A 6 -4.46 0.01 12.76
N THR A 7 -5.75 0.08 13.06
CA THR A 7 -6.40 -0.87 13.98
C THR A 7 -6.21 -2.30 13.47
N PHE A 8 -6.00 -3.24 14.37
CA PHE A 8 -5.75 -4.67 14.08
C PHE A 8 -4.43 -4.97 13.34
N TYR A 9 -3.47 -4.03 13.31
CA TYR A 9 -2.12 -4.38 12.87
C TYR A 9 -1.51 -5.42 13.83
N ASP A 10 -1.02 -6.52 13.27
CA ASP A 10 -0.33 -7.57 14.04
C ASP A 10 1.17 -7.57 13.67
N GLU A 11 2.00 -7.18 14.63
CA GLU A 11 3.46 -7.11 14.45
C GLU A 11 4.14 -8.48 14.31
N SER A 12 3.44 -9.56 14.67
CA SER A 12 3.97 -10.93 14.51
C SER A 12 3.98 -11.38 13.04
N VAL A 13 3.25 -10.69 12.16
CA VAL A 13 3.28 -10.96 10.72
C VAL A 13 4.48 -10.25 10.11
N GLU A 14 5.63 -10.92 10.14
CA GLU A 14 6.87 -10.39 9.58
C GLU A 14 6.79 -10.25 8.04
N GLY A 15 7.30 -9.13 7.52
CA GLY A 15 7.49 -8.93 6.08
C GLY A 15 8.64 -9.77 5.50
N TYR A 16 8.85 -9.68 4.19
CA TYR A 16 10.02 -10.27 3.55
C TYR A 16 11.25 -9.38 3.75
N SER A 17 12.37 -10.00 4.07
CA SER A 17 13.68 -9.36 3.98
C SER A 17 14.22 -9.48 2.56
N GLN A 18 15.10 -8.55 2.16
CA GLN A 18 15.72 -8.61 0.85
C GLN A 18 16.62 -9.86 0.73
N ASP A 19 16.38 -10.66 -0.33
CA ASP A 19 17.18 -11.82 -0.68
C ASP A 19 17.36 -11.86 -2.21
N ILE A 20 18.50 -11.34 -2.68
CA ILE A 20 18.80 -11.20 -4.10
C ILE A 20 19.00 -12.56 -4.77
N GLU A 21 19.62 -13.50 -4.10
CA GLU A 21 19.89 -14.83 -4.68
C GLU A 21 18.58 -15.63 -4.81
N LYS A 22 17.73 -15.57 -3.81
CA LYS A 22 16.39 -16.16 -3.89
C LYS A 22 15.54 -15.50 -4.98
N ALA A 23 15.61 -14.19 -5.12
CA ALA A 23 14.88 -13.46 -6.16
C ALA A 23 15.36 -13.86 -7.57
N LYS A 24 16.66 -14.01 -7.81
CA LYS A 24 17.20 -14.53 -9.09
C LYS A 24 16.72 -15.96 -9.38
N GLN A 25 16.78 -16.82 -8.36
CA GLN A 25 16.29 -18.19 -8.49
C GLN A 25 14.83 -18.21 -8.92
N LEU A 26 13.97 -17.44 -8.23
CA LEU A 26 12.55 -17.35 -8.55
C LEU A 26 12.30 -16.77 -9.94
N ALA A 27 13.05 -15.75 -10.36
CA ALA A 27 12.93 -15.17 -11.71
C ALA A 27 13.24 -16.22 -12.80
N ALA A 28 14.26 -17.05 -12.59
CA ALA A 28 14.61 -18.13 -13.51
C ALA A 28 13.55 -19.26 -13.50
N GLU A 29 13.09 -19.69 -12.31
CA GLU A 29 12.09 -20.76 -12.15
C GLU A 29 10.73 -20.39 -12.77
N THR A 30 10.33 -19.13 -12.69
CA THR A 30 9.07 -18.60 -13.24
C THR A 30 9.18 -18.17 -14.70
N GLY A 31 10.39 -18.13 -15.25
CA GLY A 31 10.64 -17.74 -16.64
C GLY A 31 10.51 -16.23 -16.91
N ILE A 32 10.50 -15.39 -15.87
CA ILE A 32 10.43 -13.93 -16.02
C ILE A 32 11.81 -13.27 -16.13
N GLU A 33 12.91 -14.01 -15.97
CA GLU A 33 14.26 -13.53 -16.19
C GLU A 33 14.41 -13.00 -17.63
N GLY A 34 14.95 -11.82 -17.80
CA GLY A 34 15.11 -11.15 -19.10
C GLY A 34 13.83 -10.49 -19.62
N SER A 35 12.68 -10.65 -18.95
CA SER A 35 11.44 -9.97 -19.33
C SER A 35 11.53 -8.46 -19.13
N THR A 36 10.63 -7.73 -19.79
CA THR A 36 10.39 -6.31 -19.55
C THR A 36 8.96 -6.15 -19.06
N MET A 37 8.82 -5.51 -17.92
CA MET A 37 7.54 -5.20 -17.28
C MET A 37 7.36 -3.70 -17.18
N THR A 38 6.13 -3.22 -16.99
CA THR A 38 5.81 -1.80 -16.85
C THR A 38 5.42 -1.45 -15.42
N LEU A 39 5.85 -0.26 -14.97
CA LEU A 39 5.40 0.33 -13.70
C LEU A 39 4.90 1.74 -13.94
N TYR A 40 3.62 1.96 -13.70
CA TYR A 40 2.99 3.27 -13.78
C TYR A 40 3.02 3.98 -12.43
N PHE A 41 3.25 5.29 -12.44
CA PHE A 41 3.17 6.10 -11.23
C PHE A 41 2.68 7.52 -11.52
N ASN A 42 2.10 8.17 -10.49
CA ASN A 42 1.67 9.56 -10.59
C ASN A 42 2.88 10.51 -10.53
N SER A 43 3.16 11.20 -11.64
CA SER A 43 4.32 12.09 -11.80
C SER A 43 4.26 13.36 -10.94
N GLU A 44 3.08 13.74 -10.46
CA GLU A 44 2.91 14.91 -9.58
C GLU A 44 3.39 14.65 -8.14
N ARG A 45 3.73 13.38 -7.83
CA ARG A 45 4.25 12.97 -6.52
C ARG A 45 5.73 12.62 -6.61
N ALA A 46 6.60 13.58 -6.27
CA ALA A 46 8.05 13.46 -6.43
C ALA A 46 8.64 12.17 -5.81
N TYR A 47 8.19 11.77 -4.60
CA TYR A 47 8.67 10.58 -3.93
C TYR A 47 8.34 9.28 -4.69
N MET A 48 7.29 9.25 -5.52
CA MET A 48 6.97 8.08 -6.33
C MET A 48 7.97 7.87 -7.46
N LYS A 49 8.45 8.95 -8.08
CA LYS A 49 9.49 8.88 -9.10
C LYS A 49 10.78 8.27 -8.55
N GLU A 50 11.22 8.74 -7.41
CA GLU A 50 12.43 8.24 -6.75
C GLU A 50 12.28 6.77 -6.36
N SER A 51 11.14 6.39 -5.76
CA SER A 51 10.83 5.00 -5.42
C SER A 51 10.82 4.09 -6.64
N ALA A 52 10.18 4.52 -7.74
CA ALA A 52 10.11 3.75 -8.98
C ALA A 52 11.52 3.50 -9.58
N GLN A 53 12.42 4.49 -9.51
CA GLN A 53 13.79 4.34 -9.97
C GLN A 53 14.60 3.35 -9.12
N VAL A 54 14.39 3.36 -7.80
CA VAL A 54 15.02 2.38 -6.91
C VAL A 54 14.51 0.97 -7.21
N ILE A 55 13.20 0.79 -7.37
CA ILE A 55 12.60 -0.50 -7.73
C ILE A 55 13.15 -0.99 -9.08
N GLN A 56 13.21 -0.12 -10.09
CA GLN A 56 13.77 -0.44 -11.40
C GLN A 56 15.21 -0.97 -11.28
N GLN A 57 16.05 -0.30 -10.48
CA GLN A 57 17.43 -0.74 -10.28
C GLN A 57 17.53 -2.06 -9.53
N GLN A 58 16.67 -2.28 -8.52
CA GLN A 58 16.64 -3.53 -7.76
C GLN A 58 16.19 -4.71 -8.63
N LEU A 59 15.14 -4.55 -9.44
CA LEU A 59 14.69 -5.59 -10.38
C LEU A 59 15.72 -5.90 -11.46
N LYS A 60 16.42 -4.89 -11.95
CA LYS A 60 17.54 -5.09 -12.89
C LYS A 60 18.64 -5.97 -12.29
N ASN A 61 18.93 -5.86 -11.00
CA ASN A 61 19.94 -6.69 -10.32
C ASN A 61 19.57 -8.18 -10.26
N VAL A 62 18.28 -8.49 -10.47
CA VAL A 62 17.76 -9.87 -10.50
C VAL A 62 17.34 -10.33 -11.91
N GLY A 63 17.76 -9.57 -12.94
CA GLY A 63 17.56 -9.95 -14.33
C GLY A 63 16.21 -9.53 -14.93
N ILE A 64 15.43 -8.70 -14.25
CA ILE A 64 14.13 -8.21 -14.73
C ILE A 64 14.26 -6.75 -15.16
N ASN A 65 13.81 -6.42 -16.38
CA ASN A 65 13.78 -5.04 -16.85
C ASN A 65 12.44 -4.40 -16.46
N LEU A 66 12.48 -3.19 -15.91
CA LEU A 66 11.28 -2.43 -15.57
C LEU A 66 11.25 -1.13 -16.37
N GLU A 67 10.21 -0.94 -17.16
CA GLU A 67 9.92 0.32 -17.81
C GLU A 67 9.07 1.18 -16.88
N VAL A 68 9.59 2.34 -16.50
CA VAL A 68 8.96 3.24 -15.53
C VAL A 68 8.25 4.35 -16.27
N ILE A 69 6.91 4.39 -16.19
CA ILE A 69 6.05 5.26 -16.97
C ILE A 69 5.37 6.31 -16.07
N PRO A 70 5.80 7.58 -16.13
CA PRO A 70 5.15 8.65 -15.39
C PRO A 70 3.86 9.08 -16.11
N LEU A 71 2.78 9.23 -15.35
CA LEU A 71 1.52 9.79 -15.84
C LEU A 71 1.08 10.96 -14.94
N GLU A 72 0.46 11.97 -15.52
CA GLU A 72 -0.26 13.00 -14.74
C GLU A 72 -1.48 12.38 -14.04
N SER A 73 -1.99 13.03 -12.98
CA SER A 73 -3.04 12.45 -12.12
C SER A 73 -4.21 11.87 -12.90
N THR A 74 -4.78 12.62 -13.85
CA THR A 74 -5.93 12.15 -14.62
C THR A 74 -5.61 10.89 -15.41
N GLY A 75 -4.51 10.90 -16.19
CA GLY A 75 -4.10 9.75 -17.00
C GLY A 75 -3.69 8.55 -16.13
N PHE A 76 -3.11 8.80 -14.94
CA PHE A 76 -2.79 7.73 -13.99
C PHE A 76 -4.05 7.04 -13.46
N PHE A 77 -5.05 7.81 -13.04
CA PHE A 77 -6.30 7.25 -12.55
C PHE A 77 -7.10 6.54 -13.65
N GLU A 78 -7.13 7.07 -14.86
CA GLU A 78 -7.76 6.40 -16.02
C GLU A 78 -7.07 5.07 -16.32
N LYS A 79 -5.73 5.02 -16.29
CA LYS A 79 -4.96 3.80 -16.57
C LYS A 79 -5.11 2.73 -15.48
N VAL A 80 -5.05 3.13 -14.21
CA VAL A 80 -5.00 2.18 -13.07
C VAL A 80 -6.40 1.76 -12.60
N PHE A 81 -7.37 2.69 -12.62
CA PHE A 81 -8.73 2.46 -12.12
C PHE A 81 -9.77 2.37 -13.23
N GLY A 82 -9.34 2.46 -14.49
CA GLY A 82 -10.21 2.26 -15.65
C GLY A 82 -10.47 0.78 -15.92
N THR A 83 -11.39 0.52 -16.85
CA THR A 83 -11.79 -0.85 -17.24
C THR A 83 -10.72 -1.60 -18.02
N ASP A 84 -9.74 -0.89 -18.59
CA ASP A 84 -8.70 -1.44 -19.46
C ASP A 84 -7.38 -1.71 -18.72
N GLY A 85 -7.43 -2.11 -17.47
CA GLY A 85 -6.29 -2.30 -16.57
C GLY A 85 -5.13 -3.15 -17.11
N ASP A 86 -4.56 -2.75 -18.23
CA ASP A 86 -3.39 -3.37 -18.87
C ASP A 86 -2.10 -2.77 -18.28
N TYR A 87 -1.68 -3.34 -17.15
CA TYR A 87 -0.44 -3.00 -16.46
C TYR A 87 0.04 -4.18 -15.62
N GLU A 88 1.36 -4.31 -15.45
CA GLU A 88 1.93 -5.27 -14.50
C GLU A 88 2.05 -4.67 -13.11
N PHE A 89 2.52 -3.42 -13.02
CA PHE A 89 2.68 -2.73 -11.72
C PHE A 89 2.20 -1.29 -11.77
N TYR A 90 1.70 -0.82 -10.66
CA TYR A 90 1.56 0.62 -10.41
C TYR A 90 2.02 0.97 -8.99
N LEU A 91 2.48 2.21 -8.82
CA LEU A 91 2.88 2.77 -7.55
C LEU A 91 1.88 3.84 -7.12
N ASN A 92 1.24 3.64 -5.99
CA ASN A 92 0.28 4.60 -5.45
C ASN A 92 0.44 4.74 -3.93
N GLY A 93 -0.20 5.74 -3.35
CA GLY A 93 -0.27 5.96 -1.92
C GLY A 93 -1.71 6.07 -1.46
N TYR A 94 -2.02 5.37 -0.39
CA TYR A 94 -3.34 5.38 0.25
C TYR A 94 -3.21 5.90 1.67
N ALA A 95 -4.17 6.70 2.11
CA ALA A 95 -4.29 7.12 3.49
C ALA A 95 -5.29 6.21 4.20
N ALA A 96 -4.79 5.25 4.98
CA ALA A 96 -5.63 4.40 5.83
C ALA A 96 -5.72 5.00 7.23
N VAL A 97 -6.93 5.21 7.73
CA VAL A 97 -7.18 5.81 9.05
C VAL A 97 -8.22 5.00 9.80
N GLY A 98 -7.84 4.51 10.98
CA GLY A 98 -8.75 3.77 11.84
C GLY A 98 -8.99 2.33 11.36
N ASP A 99 -10.24 2.01 11.09
CA ASP A 99 -10.64 0.65 10.70
C ASP A 99 -10.15 0.31 9.28
N PRO A 100 -9.47 -0.82 9.08
CA PRO A 100 -8.96 -1.23 7.77
C PRO A 100 -10.03 -1.37 6.69
N ASP A 101 -11.27 -1.68 7.08
CA ASP A 101 -12.38 -1.84 6.15
C ASP A 101 -12.73 -0.55 5.40
N THR A 102 -12.49 0.61 6.01
CA THR A 102 -12.86 1.89 5.40
C THR A 102 -12.02 2.26 4.17
N VAL A 103 -10.77 1.80 4.11
CA VAL A 103 -9.86 2.18 3.03
C VAL A 103 -9.25 0.95 2.35
N VAL A 104 -8.72 0.02 3.13
CA VAL A 104 -7.93 -1.09 2.59
C VAL A 104 -8.81 -2.11 1.88
N ALA A 105 -9.94 -2.46 2.46
CA ALA A 105 -10.85 -3.47 1.89
C ALA A 105 -11.33 -3.11 0.48
N GLY A 106 -11.62 -1.84 0.21
CA GLY A 106 -12.07 -1.39 -1.11
C GLY A 106 -11.04 -1.57 -2.24
N MET A 107 -9.76 -1.72 -1.89
CA MET A 107 -8.71 -2.07 -2.84
C MET A 107 -8.82 -3.54 -3.27
N TYR A 108 -9.22 -4.42 -2.34
CA TYR A 108 -9.29 -5.86 -2.55
C TYR A 108 -10.61 -6.32 -3.16
N ASP A 109 -11.73 -5.73 -2.76
CA ASP A 109 -13.06 -6.12 -3.22
C ASP A 109 -13.51 -5.43 -4.52
N GLY A 110 -12.63 -4.65 -5.14
CA GLY A 110 -12.89 -3.95 -6.40
C GLY A 110 -13.78 -2.71 -6.29
N THR A 111 -14.25 -2.35 -5.08
CA THR A 111 -15.13 -1.18 -4.87
C THR A 111 -14.47 0.12 -5.33
N TRP A 112 -13.15 0.19 -5.28
CA TRP A 112 -12.37 1.35 -5.71
C TRP A 112 -11.91 1.28 -7.17
N GLY A 113 -12.34 0.27 -7.92
CA GLY A 113 -11.94 0.06 -9.30
C GLY A 113 -10.49 -0.41 -9.46
N VAL A 114 -9.81 -0.78 -8.38
CA VAL A 114 -8.47 -1.34 -8.43
C VAL A 114 -8.56 -2.80 -8.84
N ASN A 115 -7.79 -3.19 -9.83
CA ASN A 115 -7.77 -4.56 -10.34
C ASN A 115 -6.57 -5.33 -9.77
N LEU A 116 -6.67 -5.70 -8.49
CA LEU A 116 -5.65 -6.54 -7.84
C LEU A 116 -5.94 -8.03 -8.12
N ALA A 117 -4.89 -8.81 -8.35
CA ALA A 117 -4.98 -10.26 -8.37
C ALA A 117 -5.14 -10.75 -6.92
N VAL A 118 -6.36 -11.12 -6.54
CA VAL A 118 -6.74 -11.50 -5.17
C VAL A 118 -7.49 -12.82 -5.22
N SER A 119 -7.16 -13.75 -4.32
CA SER A 119 -7.88 -15.03 -4.21
C SER A 119 -9.28 -14.87 -3.60
N ASP A 120 -10.17 -15.80 -3.92
CA ASP A 120 -11.49 -15.87 -3.26
C ASP A 120 -11.36 -16.04 -1.73
N GLU A 121 -10.31 -16.70 -1.27
CA GLU A 121 -10.02 -16.91 0.14
C GLU A 121 -9.73 -15.57 0.85
N LEU A 122 -8.83 -14.74 0.30
CA LEU A 122 -8.53 -13.41 0.86
C LEU A 122 -9.75 -12.50 0.81
N LEU A 123 -10.53 -12.53 -0.28
CA LEU A 123 -11.81 -11.79 -0.35
C LEU A 123 -12.81 -12.27 0.70
N GLY A 124 -12.90 -13.57 0.95
CA GLY A 124 -13.74 -14.16 2.00
C GLY A 124 -13.37 -13.64 3.39
N LEU A 125 -12.08 -13.58 3.71
CA LEU A 125 -11.60 -13.03 4.99
C LEU A 125 -12.00 -11.55 5.19
N TRP A 126 -11.89 -10.72 4.15
CA TRP A 126 -12.36 -9.33 4.22
C TRP A 126 -13.87 -9.23 4.47
N GLN A 127 -14.68 -10.12 3.87
CA GLN A 127 -16.13 -10.16 4.10
C GLN A 127 -16.46 -10.65 5.51
N GLU A 128 -15.73 -11.65 6.00
CA GLU A 128 -15.90 -12.19 7.35
C GLU A 128 -15.58 -11.12 8.40
N ALA A 129 -14.49 -10.36 8.25
CA ALA A 129 -14.13 -9.28 9.16
C ALA A 129 -15.21 -8.20 9.33
N ARG A 130 -16.08 -8.01 8.32
CA ARG A 130 -17.24 -7.11 8.38
C ARG A 130 -18.42 -7.69 9.16
N SER A 131 -18.52 -9.01 9.28
CA SER A 131 -19.66 -9.70 9.90
C SER A 131 -19.46 -10.03 11.38
N VAL A 132 -18.23 -9.89 11.87
CA VAL A 132 -17.87 -10.19 13.27
C VAL A 132 -17.87 -8.91 14.11
N PHE A 133 -18.40 -9.02 15.35
CA PHE A 133 -18.65 -7.85 16.20
C PHE A 133 -17.70 -7.71 17.38
N THR A 134 -17.01 -8.77 17.79
CA THR A 134 -16.03 -8.69 18.89
C THR A 134 -14.67 -8.27 18.38
N GLU A 135 -13.97 -7.48 19.18
CA GLU A 135 -12.65 -6.97 18.82
C GLU A 135 -11.62 -8.09 18.67
N ASP A 136 -11.65 -9.08 19.56
CA ASP A 136 -10.72 -10.22 19.55
C ASP A 136 -10.91 -11.10 18.30
N GLU A 137 -12.15 -11.41 17.92
CA GLU A 137 -12.43 -12.18 16.71
C GLU A 137 -12.04 -11.41 15.46
N ARG A 138 -12.31 -10.11 15.39
CA ARG A 138 -11.86 -9.26 14.27
C ARG A 138 -10.34 -9.23 14.19
N ALA A 139 -9.63 -9.08 15.32
CA ALA A 139 -8.17 -9.07 15.34
C ALA A 139 -7.57 -10.38 14.78
N ALA A 140 -8.18 -11.53 15.11
CA ALA A 140 -7.76 -12.82 14.57
C ALA A 140 -7.91 -12.87 13.04
N ILE A 141 -9.05 -12.46 12.50
CA ILE A 141 -9.29 -12.43 11.06
C ILE A 141 -8.35 -11.44 10.36
N TYR A 142 -8.12 -10.25 10.93
CA TYR A 142 -7.18 -9.29 10.34
C TYR A 142 -5.71 -9.78 10.37
N LYS A 143 -5.35 -10.63 11.32
CA LYS A 143 -4.06 -11.31 11.28
C LYS A 143 -3.98 -12.26 10.09
N GLU A 144 -4.99 -13.10 9.87
CA GLU A 144 -5.06 -14.00 8.72
C GLU A 144 -5.06 -13.22 7.39
N ILE A 145 -5.76 -12.09 7.30
CA ILE A 145 -5.71 -11.18 6.15
C ILE A 145 -4.28 -10.69 5.89
N GLN A 146 -3.54 -10.31 6.93
CA GLN A 146 -2.15 -9.85 6.76
C GLN A 146 -1.23 -10.98 6.29
N GLU A 147 -1.36 -12.18 6.87
CA GLU A 147 -0.61 -13.36 6.46
C GLU A 147 -0.91 -13.74 5.00
N LYS A 148 -2.19 -13.76 4.62
CA LYS A 148 -2.62 -14.10 3.27
C LYS A 148 -2.21 -13.05 2.25
N THR A 149 -2.33 -11.76 2.57
CA THR A 149 -1.86 -10.66 1.72
C THR A 149 -0.36 -10.75 1.47
N LYS A 150 0.43 -11.12 2.49
CA LYS A 150 1.87 -11.37 2.35
C LYS A 150 2.13 -12.56 1.43
N GLU A 151 1.41 -13.65 1.57
CA GLU A 151 1.58 -14.85 0.75
C GLU A 151 1.27 -14.57 -0.73
N GLU A 152 0.15 -13.94 -1.01
CA GLU A 152 -0.30 -13.62 -2.38
C GLU A 152 0.45 -12.45 -3.03
N MET A 153 1.03 -11.57 -2.23
CA MET A 153 1.79 -10.39 -2.66
C MET A 153 1.03 -9.48 -3.66
N SER A 154 -0.29 -9.46 -3.58
CA SER A 154 -1.14 -8.63 -4.45
C SER A 154 -0.92 -7.12 -4.24
N CYS A 155 -0.42 -6.73 -3.07
CA CYS A 155 -0.01 -5.37 -2.74
C CYS A 155 1.21 -5.40 -1.81
N TYR A 156 2.27 -4.68 -2.17
CA TYR A 156 3.48 -4.56 -1.36
C TYR A 156 3.61 -3.16 -0.75
N PRO A 157 3.57 -3.02 0.58
CA PRO A 157 3.78 -1.74 1.24
C PRO A 157 5.27 -1.38 1.24
N ILE A 158 5.63 -0.29 0.56
CA ILE A 158 7.03 0.16 0.44
C ILE A 158 7.43 0.98 1.66
N ALA A 159 6.60 1.93 2.07
CA ALA A 159 6.86 2.81 3.20
C ALA A 159 5.57 3.43 3.74
N TYR A 160 5.61 3.82 5.00
CA TYR A 160 4.57 4.60 5.65
C TYR A 160 5.18 5.96 6.04
N PRO A 161 5.03 6.99 5.19
CA PRO A 161 5.65 8.29 5.44
C PRO A 161 5.00 8.99 6.63
N ASN A 162 5.82 9.65 7.45
CA ASN A 162 5.32 10.51 8.51
C ASN A 162 4.80 11.82 7.93
N TYR A 163 3.65 12.27 8.41
CA TYR A 163 3.21 13.63 8.17
C TYR A 163 3.98 14.59 9.08
N VAL A 164 4.50 15.65 8.49
CA VAL A 164 5.27 16.68 9.23
C VAL A 164 4.43 17.96 9.27
N PHE A 165 4.14 18.43 10.49
CA PHE A 165 3.50 19.71 10.71
C PHE A 165 4.55 20.76 11.08
N VAL A 166 4.50 21.88 10.41
CA VAL A 166 5.33 23.04 10.73
C VAL A 166 4.41 24.17 11.14
N THR A 167 4.61 24.66 12.35
CA THR A 167 3.82 25.78 12.89
C THR A 167 4.75 26.88 13.39
N THR A 168 4.20 28.08 13.56
CA THR A 168 4.87 29.16 14.31
C THR A 168 4.92 28.80 15.78
N GLY A 169 5.92 29.30 16.52
CA GLY A 169 6.16 28.94 17.93
C GLY A 169 5.05 29.29 18.91
N ASN A 170 4.08 30.10 18.49
CA ASN A 170 2.91 30.48 19.27
C ASN A 170 1.71 29.53 19.09
N VAL A 171 1.79 28.52 18.23
CA VAL A 171 0.76 27.46 18.11
C VAL A 171 1.06 26.35 19.12
N LYS A 172 0.09 26.06 19.99
CA LYS A 172 0.16 25.01 21.01
C LYS A 172 -0.82 23.89 20.71
N GLY A 173 -0.64 22.72 21.34
CA GLY A 173 -1.50 21.55 21.16
C GLY A 173 -1.14 20.70 19.94
N THR A 174 -0.03 20.95 19.24
CA THR A 174 0.40 20.18 18.06
C THR A 174 0.75 18.73 18.40
N ASP A 175 1.10 18.44 19.64
CA ASP A 175 1.34 17.08 20.17
C ASP A 175 0.07 16.23 20.22
N THR A 176 -1.11 16.84 20.13
CA THR A 176 -2.39 16.14 20.05
C THR A 176 -2.74 15.63 18.67
N ILE A 177 -2.04 16.11 17.63
CA ILE A 177 -2.25 15.71 16.25
C ILE A 177 -1.64 14.31 16.04
N LYS A 178 -2.49 13.33 15.79
CA LYS A 178 -2.08 11.90 15.66
C LYS A 178 -2.42 11.26 14.33
N ARG A 179 -3.14 11.97 13.46
CA ARG A 179 -3.66 11.46 12.20
C ARG A 179 -3.21 12.31 11.02
N THR A 180 -3.70 11.97 9.86
CA THR A 180 -3.47 12.80 8.68
C THR A 180 -4.20 14.14 8.79
N PRO A 181 -3.72 15.21 8.17
CA PRO A 181 -4.34 16.54 8.25
C PRO A 181 -5.83 16.58 7.87
N ILE A 182 -6.28 15.62 7.08
CA ILE A 182 -7.67 15.56 6.59
C ILE A 182 -8.65 15.08 7.67
N PHE A 183 -8.17 14.26 8.63
CA PHE A 183 -8.99 13.56 9.62
C PHE A 183 -8.69 13.99 11.06
N GLU A 184 -8.03 15.12 11.25
CA GLU A 184 -7.58 15.55 12.57
C GLU A 184 -8.56 16.53 13.24
N ASP A 185 -8.62 16.44 14.57
CA ASP A 185 -9.37 17.37 15.40
C ASP A 185 -8.50 18.59 15.75
N TYR A 186 -8.63 19.65 14.96
CA TYR A 186 -7.90 20.90 15.18
C TYR A 186 -8.44 21.78 16.30
N THR A 187 -9.55 21.40 16.95
CA THR A 187 -10.13 22.19 18.07
C THR A 187 -9.22 22.26 19.29
N LYS A 188 -8.22 21.40 19.37
CA LYS A 188 -7.22 21.36 20.43
C LYS A 188 -6.04 22.32 20.22
N LEU A 189 -5.94 22.92 19.04
CA LEU A 189 -4.90 23.91 18.77
C LEU A 189 -5.30 25.27 19.33
N THR A 190 -4.33 25.95 19.96
CA THR A 190 -4.48 27.32 20.48
C THR A 190 -3.34 28.20 19.97
N ILE A 191 -3.61 29.50 19.86
CA ILE A 191 -2.63 30.51 19.50
C ILE A 191 -2.40 31.41 20.76
N GLU A 192 -1.16 31.48 21.22
CA GLU A 192 -0.74 32.29 22.34
C GLU A 192 0.09 33.51 21.88
#